data_1495cf84279fc88026b59bdfb66038f9
#
_entry.id   1495cf84279fc88026b59bdfb66038f9
#
_cell.length_a   1.000
_cell.length_b   1.000
_cell.length_c   1.000
_cell.angle_alpha   90.00
_cell.angle_beta   90.00
_cell.angle_gamma   90.00
#
_symmetry.space_group_name_H-M   'P 1'
#
loop_
_entity.id
_entity.type
_entity.pdbx_description
1 polymer ?
#
loop_
_entity_poly.entity_id
_entity_poly.type
_entity_poly.pdbx_seq_one_letter_code
_entity_poly.pdbx_strand_id
1 'polypeptide(L)'
;MKKITIEDVAKRARVSKGTVSAVINAKKTVKPATRDFILEVMKELNFRPNGVARNFKSDNNDKSIGIIIKDLTYPFYTSIAEGVSEYANSKGYSVIVSSSDDSHESEKNLSRLFSTKDIKGIIIAPTVEGTAEIEHLFKLKMINYPFVLLEDVKGIQANVVAIDNKKAIKRAVKYLIDSGHTKIVHFAGPPQSSHTQERMEGFRYAFSESTLVFHNDMIVSVGSHFGEYFDKTLEYFKNRNRDKYPTAIVCFNDQQALAVMLALKELNIRVPDDISIIGNDDIYYAKMYPIPLTTIRAPQQEIGIMAAEILIRNIESSTIIPIERVILETEFIVRQSSRVLNT
;
A
#
# COMPACT_ATOMS: atom_id res chain seq x y z
N MET A 1 12.49 -3.60 -40.68
CA MET A 1 13.83 -4.17 -40.43
C MET A 1 13.68 -5.63 -40.03
N LYS A 2 14.47 -6.54 -40.63
CA LYS A 2 14.42 -7.97 -40.29
C LYS A 2 15.00 -8.19 -38.90
N LYS A 3 14.25 -8.84 -38.01
CA LYS A 3 14.68 -9.10 -36.65
C LYS A 3 15.85 -10.09 -36.65
N ILE A 4 17.02 -9.69 -36.13
CA ILE A 4 18.20 -10.55 -36.02
C ILE A 4 17.89 -11.74 -35.08
N THR A 5 18.27 -12.94 -35.50
CA THR A 5 18.01 -14.19 -34.78
C THR A 5 19.31 -14.81 -34.25
N ILE A 6 19.20 -15.78 -33.32
CA ILE A 6 20.36 -16.55 -32.84
C ILE A 6 21.07 -17.29 -33.98
N GLU A 7 20.36 -17.62 -35.06
CA GLU A 7 20.92 -18.25 -36.25
C GLU A 7 21.79 -17.29 -37.04
N ASP A 8 21.42 -16.01 -37.11
CA ASP A 8 22.21 -14.97 -37.78
C ASP A 8 23.53 -14.74 -37.02
N VAL A 9 23.49 -14.75 -35.66
CA VAL A 9 24.70 -14.70 -34.82
C VAL A 9 25.58 -15.92 -35.03
N ALA A 10 25.00 -17.13 -35.04
CA ALA A 10 25.74 -18.37 -35.27
C ALA A 10 26.44 -18.38 -36.63
N LYS A 11 25.76 -17.97 -37.72
CA LYS A 11 26.31 -17.82 -39.04
C LYS A 11 27.46 -16.81 -39.08
N ARG A 12 27.28 -15.64 -38.46
CA ARG A 12 28.28 -14.56 -38.44
C ARG A 12 29.53 -14.95 -37.66
N ALA A 13 29.33 -15.65 -36.51
CA ALA A 13 30.40 -16.15 -35.66
C ALA A 13 31.04 -17.48 -36.17
N ARG A 14 30.50 -18.08 -37.21
CA ARG A 14 30.92 -19.39 -37.78
C ARG A 14 30.92 -20.52 -36.71
N VAL A 15 29.92 -20.55 -35.88
CA VAL A 15 29.73 -21.58 -34.84
C VAL A 15 28.33 -22.18 -34.93
N SER A 16 28.08 -23.28 -34.20
CA SER A 16 26.75 -23.86 -34.15
C SER A 16 25.79 -22.98 -33.31
N LYS A 17 24.49 -23.06 -33.62
CA LYS A 17 23.43 -22.43 -32.78
C LYS A 17 23.52 -22.86 -31.32
N GLY A 18 23.90 -24.13 -31.07
CA GLY A 18 24.13 -24.66 -29.73
C GLY A 18 25.29 -23.97 -29.00
N THR A 19 26.36 -23.61 -29.73
CA THR A 19 27.50 -22.87 -29.15
C THR A 19 27.11 -21.45 -28.78
N VAL A 20 26.35 -20.73 -29.62
CA VAL A 20 25.82 -19.41 -29.31
C VAL A 20 24.87 -19.49 -28.10
N SER A 21 23.97 -20.48 -28.08
CA SER A 21 23.10 -20.73 -26.95
C SER A 21 23.85 -21.02 -25.66
N ALA A 22 24.97 -21.78 -25.74
CA ALA A 22 25.82 -22.06 -24.59
C ALA A 22 26.51 -20.79 -24.05
N VAL A 23 26.91 -19.85 -24.92
CA VAL A 23 27.48 -18.55 -24.54
C VAL A 23 26.39 -17.66 -23.88
N ILE A 24 25.20 -17.58 -24.49
CA ILE A 24 24.06 -16.82 -23.94
C ILE A 24 23.69 -17.32 -22.54
N ASN A 25 23.76 -18.64 -22.35
CA ASN A 25 23.44 -19.30 -21.07
C ASN A 25 24.65 -19.45 -20.14
N ALA A 26 25.74 -18.73 -20.37
CA ALA A 26 26.96 -18.72 -19.54
C ALA A 26 27.56 -20.11 -19.22
N LYS A 27 27.30 -21.13 -20.04
CA LYS A 27 27.85 -22.49 -19.83
C LYS A 27 29.37 -22.49 -19.90
N LYS A 28 30.05 -23.10 -18.94
CA LYS A 28 31.53 -23.24 -18.90
C LYS A 28 32.12 -24.13 -20.01
N THR A 29 31.30 -24.75 -20.84
CA THR A 29 31.72 -25.65 -21.93
C THR A 29 32.30 -24.97 -23.15
N VAL A 30 32.23 -23.61 -23.24
CA VAL A 30 32.76 -22.84 -24.35
C VAL A 30 34.08 -22.19 -23.91
N LYS A 31 35.13 -22.36 -24.75
CA LYS A 31 36.47 -21.76 -24.52
C LYS A 31 36.36 -20.23 -24.38
N PRO A 32 37.13 -19.57 -23.48
CA PRO A 32 37.06 -18.13 -23.26
C PRO A 32 37.17 -17.29 -24.56
N ALA A 33 38.16 -17.53 -25.37
CA ALA A 33 38.36 -16.81 -26.63
C ALA A 33 37.17 -16.93 -27.63
N THR A 34 36.52 -18.10 -27.68
CA THR A 34 35.30 -18.30 -28.49
C THR A 34 34.10 -17.56 -27.91
N ARG A 35 34.02 -17.52 -26.58
CA ARG A 35 32.97 -16.77 -25.87
C ARG A 35 33.07 -15.28 -26.19
N ASP A 36 34.25 -14.70 -26.00
CA ASP A 36 34.50 -13.28 -26.22
C ASP A 36 34.18 -12.87 -27.65
N PHE A 37 34.61 -13.68 -28.62
CA PHE A 37 34.32 -13.45 -30.03
C PHE A 37 32.78 -13.49 -30.32
N ILE A 38 32.05 -14.45 -29.75
CA ILE A 38 30.58 -14.52 -29.92
C ILE A 38 29.90 -13.30 -29.31
N LEU A 39 30.34 -12.83 -28.16
CA LEU A 39 29.79 -11.64 -27.49
C LEU A 39 30.03 -10.37 -28.34
N GLU A 40 31.19 -10.27 -28.99
CA GLU A 40 31.51 -9.18 -29.90
C GLU A 40 30.62 -9.20 -31.16
N VAL A 41 30.41 -10.35 -31.77
CA VAL A 41 29.48 -10.54 -32.90
C VAL A 41 28.03 -10.20 -32.51
N MET A 42 27.61 -10.57 -31.30
CA MET A 42 26.27 -10.19 -30.79
C MET A 42 26.12 -8.67 -30.67
N LYS A 43 27.17 -7.98 -30.21
CA LYS A 43 27.22 -6.52 -30.11
C LYS A 43 27.20 -5.86 -31.48
N GLU A 44 28.01 -6.33 -32.45
CA GLU A 44 28.03 -5.85 -33.85
C GLU A 44 26.64 -5.94 -34.50
N LEU A 45 25.96 -7.06 -34.33
CA LEU A 45 24.65 -7.33 -34.92
C LEU A 45 23.50 -6.68 -34.13
N ASN A 46 23.80 -5.98 -33.03
CA ASN A 46 22.80 -5.46 -32.11
C ASN A 46 21.75 -6.53 -31.68
N PHE A 47 22.23 -7.79 -31.60
CA PHE A 47 21.40 -8.91 -31.22
C PHE A 47 21.17 -8.89 -29.71
N ARG A 48 19.92 -8.73 -29.31
CA ARG A 48 19.50 -8.93 -27.93
C ARG A 48 18.76 -10.26 -27.86
N PRO A 49 19.24 -11.23 -27.05
CA PRO A 49 18.47 -12.45 -26.79
C PRO A 49 17.06 -12.11 -26.35
N ASN A 50 16.03 -12.72 -26.96
CA ASN A 50 14.66 -12.53 -26.52
C ASN A 50 14.55 -12.92 -25.05
N GLY A 51 14.00 -12.04 -24.22
CA GLY A 51 13.85 -12.24 -22.77
C GLY A 51 13.03 -13.47 -22.35
N VAL A 52 12.37 -14.14 -23.31
CA VAL A 52 11.66 -15.42 -23.12
C VAL A 52 12.62 -16.64 -23.07
N ALA A 53 13.90 -16.48 -23.52
CA ALA A 53 14.90 -17.56 -23.50
C ALA A 53 16.06 -17.29 -22.53
N ARG A 54 16.04 -16.21 -21.78
CA ARG A 54 16.84 -16.09 -20.59
C ARG A 54 16.14 -16.86 -19.48
N ASN A 55 16.27 -18.17 -19.47
CA ASN A 55 16.56 -18.81 -18.19
C ASN A 55 17.82 -18.12 -17.71
N PHE A 56 17.67 -17.07 -16.90
CA PHE A 56 18.72 -16.59 -16.04
C PHE A 56 19.10 -17.77 -15.13
N LYS A 57 19.96 -18.64 -15.64
CA LYS A 57 20.93 -19.31 -14.79
C LYS A 57 22.08 -18.32 -14.56
N SER A 58 21.76 -17.14 -14.03
CA SER A 58 22.62 -16.52 -13.05
C SER A 58 22.62 -17.49 -11.86
N ASP A 59 23.75 -17.71 -11.29
CA ASP A 59 23.95 -18.52 -10.11
C ASP A 59 22.72 -18.43 -9.20
N ASN A 60 22.06 -19.54 -9.02
CA ASN A 60 21.05 -20.01 -8.06
C ASN A 60 20.43 -19.02 -7.05
N ASN A 61 20.22 -17.71 -7.34
CA ASN A 61 19.84 -16.77 -6.28
C ASN A 61 18.96 -15.56 -6.69
N ASP A 62 18.34 -15.54 -7.87
CA ASP A 62 17.32 -14.48 -8.14
C ASP A 62 16.02 -14.80 -7.41
N LYS A 63 16.03 -14.62 -6.10
CA LYS A 63 14.84 -14.72 -5.26
C LYS A 63 14.05 -13.40 -5.40
N SER A 64 12.81 -13.46 -5.84
CA SER A 64 11.92 -12.30 -5.93
C SER A 64 10.66 -12.51 -5.11
N ILE A 65 10.21 -11.45 -4.44
CA ILE A 65 8.90 -11.37 -3.81
C ILE A 65 8.07 -10.26 -4.45
N GLY A 66 6.75 -10.34 -4.36
CA GLY A 66 5.84 -9.32 -4.84
C GLY A 66 5.21 -8.52 -3.71
N ILE A 67 4.86 -7.27 -3.98
CA ILE A 67 3.93 -6.51 -3.17
C ILE A 67 2.85 -5.92 -4.05
N ILE A 68 1.58 -6.14 -3.68
CA ILE A 68 0.40 -5.57 -4.32
C ILE A 68 -0.17 -4.53 -3.36
N ILE A 69 -0.07 -3.27 -3.76
CA ILE A 69 -0.60 -2.12 -3.01
C ILE A 69 -1.84 -1.55 -3.69
N LYS A 70 -2.63 -0.76 -2.97
CA LYS A 70 -3.88 -0.18 -3.52
C LYS A 70 -3.62 0.96 -4.50
N ASP A 71 -2.64 1.83 -4.19
CA ASP A 71 -2.36 3.05 -4.98
C ASP A 71 -0.88 3.41 -4.88
N LEU A 72 -0.19 3.51 -6.03
CA LEU A 72 1.21 3.95 -6.13
C LEU A 72 1.39 5.45 -5.90
N THR A 73 0.34 6.24 -6.03
CA THR A 73 0.41 7.69 -5.86
C THR A 73 0.23 8.11 -4.39
N TYR A 74 -0.28 7.21 -3.55
CA TYR A 74 -0.50 7.52 -2.15
C TYR A 74 0.72 7.14 -1.28
N PRO A 75 1.39 8.13 -0.64
CA PRO A 75 2.67 7.95 0.06
C PRO A 75 2.65 6.90 1.17
N PHE A 76 1.50 6.62 1.76
CA PHE A 76 1.33 5.55 2.75
C PHE A 76 1.81 4.20 2.22
N TYR A 77 1.36 3.83 1.03
CA TYR A 77 1.72 2.53 0.44
C TYR A 77 3.14 2.49 -0.09
N THR A 78 3.65 3.61 -0.62
CA THR A 78 5.04 3.67 -1.10
C THR A 78 6.04 3.58 0.04
N SER A 79 5.72 4.13 1.22
CA SER A 79 6.56 3.98 2.43
C SER A 79 6.55 2.54 2.96
N ILE A 80 5.42 1.83 2.87
CA ILE A 80 5.36 0.39 3.19
C ILE A 80 6.23 -0.41 2.20
N ALA A 81 6.12 -0.13 0.89
CA ALA A 81 6.92 -0.79 -0.13
C ALA A 81 8.42 -0.52 0.03
N GLU A 82 8.82 0.66 0.54
CA GLU A 82 10.19 0.98 0.91
C GLU A 82 10.68 0.06 2.05
N GLY A 83 9.92 -0.08 3.12
CA GLY A 83 10.24 -0.99 4.23
C GLY A 83 10.35 -2.46 3.78
N VAL A 84 9.43 -2.91 2.90
CA VAL A 84 9.51 -4.25 2.27
C VAL A 84 10.81 -4.38 1.50
N SER A 85 11.17 -3.37 0.70
CA SER A 85 12.37 -3.41 -0.13
C SER A 85 13.65 -3.40 0.69
N GLU A 86 13.69 -2.63 1.76
CA GLU A 86 14.82 -2.56 2.69
C GLU A 86 15.13 -3.94 3.29
N TYR A 87 14.12 -4.57 3.90
CA TYR A 87 14.30 -5.89 4.50
C TYR A 87 14.60 -6.97 3.47
N ALA A 88 13.83 -7.03 2.38
CA ALA A 88 14.01 -8.03 1.33
C ALA A 88 15.40 -7.98 0.70
N ASN A 89 15.90 -6.79 0.37
CA ASN A 89 17.24 -6.59 -0.18
C ASN A 89 18.32 -7.06 0.80
N SER A 90 18.16 -6.83 2.10
CA SER A 90 19.11 -7.32 3.15
C SER A 90 19.19 -8.85 3.19
N LYS A 91 18.16 -9.56 2.72
CA LYS A 91 18.06 -11.02 2.61
C LYS A 91 18.34 -11.56 1.20
N GLY A 92 18.74 -10.69 0.27
CA GLY A 92 19.05 -11.07 -1.11
C GLY A 92 17.82 -11.33 -1.99
N TYR A 93 16.67 -10.76 -1.63
CA TYR A 93 15.44 -10.79 -2.43
C TYR A 93 15.24 -9.49 -3.17
N SER A 94 14.83 -9.57 -4.44
CA SER A 94 14.32 -8.44 -5.22
C SER A 94 12.83 -8.27 -4.95
N VAL A 95 12.32 -7.01 -5.01
CA VAL A 95 10.92 -6.70 -4.79
C VAL A 95 10.26 -6.21 -6.07
N ILE A 96 9.12 -6.78 -6.44
CA ILE A 96 8.28 -6.33 -7.54
C ILE A 96 7.05 -5.65 -6.94
N VAL A 97 6.93 -4.34 -7.17
CA VAL A 97 5.79 -3.54 -6.71
C VAL A 97 4.75 -3.43 -7.82
N SER A 98 3.49 -3.69 -7.49
CA SER A 98 2.35 -3.51 -8.40
C SER A 98 1.19 -2.84 -7.67
N SER A 99 0.38 -2.06 -8.40
CA SER A 99 -0.84 -1.45 -7.88
C SER A 99 -2.07 -2.21 -8.35
N SER A 100 -3.03 -2.40 -7.45
CA SER A 100 -4.36 -2.88 -7.82
C SER A 100 -5.29 -1.75 -8.26
N ASP A 101 -4.88 -0.49 -8.07
CA ASP A 101 -5.69 0.72 -8.31
C ASP A 101 -7.07 0.63 -7.61
N ASP A 102 -7.04 0.11 -6.38
CA ASP A 102 -8.21 -0.14 -5.52
C ASP A 102 -9.28 -1.02 -6.21
N SER A 103 -8.86 -1.85 -7.19
CA SER A 103 -9.70 -2.76 -7.95
C SER A 103 -9.49 -4.20 -7.51
N HIS A 104 -10.56 -4.85 -7.05
CA HIS A 104 -10.56 -6.25 -6.67
C HIS A 104 -10.15 -7.18 -7.83
N GLU A 105 -10.64 -6.92 -9.04
CA GLU A 105 -10.30 -7.73 -10.21
C GLU A 105 -8.81 -7.59 -10.59
N SER A 106 -8.23 -6.38 -10.43
CA SER A 106 -6.79 -6.17 -10.60
C SER A 106 -5.98 -6.93 -9.56
N GLU A 107 -6.36 -6.87 -8.28
CA GLU A 107 -5.70 -7.61 -7.20
C GLU A 107 -5.70 -9.12 -7.46
N LYS A 108 -6.86 -9.68 -7.84
CA LYS A 108 -7.02 -11.09 -8.20
C LYS A 108 -6.12 -11.48 -9.39
N ASN A 109 -6.06 -10.65 -10.43
CA ASN A 109 -5.22 -10.90 -11.60
C ASN A 109 -3.73 -10.82 -11.27
N LEU A 110 -3.30 -9.85 -10.45
CA LEU A 110 -1.93 -9.70 -9.97
C LEU A 110 -1.53 -10.88 -9.07
N SER A 111 -2.38 -11.29 -8.14
CA SER A 111 -2.15 -12.44 -7.26
C SER A 111 -1.94 -13.73 -8.07
N ARG A 112 -2.77 -13.96 -9.09
CA ARG A 112 -2.60 -15.07 -10.03
C ARG A 112 -1.31 -14.96 -10.83
N LEU A 113 -1.01 -13.77 -11.35
CA LEU A 113 0.21 -13.53 -12.13
C LEU A 113 1.45 -13.84 -11.30
N PHE A 114 1.52 -13.35 -10.07
CA PHE A 114 2.67 -13.53 -9.20
C PHE A 114 2.82 -15.00 -8.76
N SER A 115 1.73 -15.68 -8.43
CA SER A 115 1.78 -17.10 -8.03
C SER A 115 2.12 -18.07 -9.16
N THR A 116 2.01 -17.65 -10.44
CA THR A 116 2.35 -18.49 -11.61
C THR A 116 3.75 -18.19 -12.19
N LYS A 117 4.46 -17.16 -11.69
CA LYS A 117 5.82 -16.80 -12.07
C LYS A 117 6.83 -17.25 -11.01
N ASP A 118 8.12 -17.01 -11.26
CA ASP A 118 9.22 -17.32 -10.31
C ASP A 118 9.27 -16.36 -9.10
N ILE A 119 8.12 -15.84 -8.67
CA ILE A 119 7.96 -15.01 -7.47
C ILE A 119 7.67 -15.94 -6.31
N LYS A 120 8.45 -15.84 -5.23
CA LYS A 120 8.44 -16.81 -4.12
C LYS A 120 7.32 -16.60 -3.12
N GLY A 121 6.72 -15.40 -3.09
CA GLY A 121 5.62 -15.06 -2.20
C GLY A 121 5.19 -13.61 -2.40
N ILE A 122 4.06 -13.22 -1.85
CA ILE A 122 3.48 -11.89 -2.03
C ILE A 122 3.00 -11.26 -0.73
N ILE A 123 3.11 -9.92 -0.66
CA ILE A 123 2.47 -9.08 0.35
C ILE A 123 1.31 -8.39 -0.35
N ILE A 124 0.14 -8.34 0.27
CA ILE A 124 -1.09 -7.78 -0.32
C ILE A 124 -1.70 -6.76 0.63
N ALA A 125 -1.94 -5.53 0.13
CA ALA A 125 -2.88 -4.60 0.73
C ALA A 125 -4.27 -4.90 0.12
N PRO A 126 -5.13 -5.68 0.79
CA PRO A 126 -6.29 -6.27 0.15
C PRO A 126 -7.37 -5.24 -0.18
N THR A 127 -7.94 -5.38 -1.37
CA THR A 127 -9.08 -4.62 -1.88
C THR A 127 -10.30 -5.53 -1.82
N VAL A 128 -10.88 -5.72 -0.64
CA VAL A 128 -12.02 -6.63 -0.44
C VAL A 128 -13.31 -5.84 -0.35
N GLU A 129 -14.19 -6.04 -1.32
CA GLU A 129 -15.55 -5.50 -1.34
C GLU A 129 -16.55 -6.56 -0.86
N GLY A 130 -16.55 -6.87 0.44
CA GLY A 130 -17.47 -7.85 1.03
C GLY A 130 -16.90 -9.26 1.21
N THR A 131 -17.74 -10.21 1.67
CA THR A 131 -17.31 -11.56 2.06
C THR A 131 -17.16 -12.55 0.88
N ALA A 132 -17.65 -12.19 -0.31
CA ALA A 132 -17.69 -13.10 -1.47
C ALA A 132 -16.41 -13.06 -2.33
N GLU A 133 -15.53 -12.09 -2.13
CA GLU A 133 -14.46 -11.77 -3.08
C GLU A 133 -13.05 -12.18 -2.61
N ILE A 134 -12.96 -13.15 -1.72
CA ILE A 134 -11.66 -13.64 -1.21
C ILE A 134 -11.18 -14.95 -1.87
N GLU A 135 -11.82 -15.36 -2.97
CA GLU A 135 -11.51 -16.61 -3.66
C GLU A 135 -10.04 -16.72 -4.07
N HIS A 136 -9.45 -15.63 -4.53
CA HIS A 136 -8.04 -15.59 -4.95
C HIS A 136 -7.09 -15.85 -3.77
N LEU A 137 -7.41 -15.34 -2.57
CA LEU A 137 -6.63 -15.58 -1.35
C LEU A 137 -6.75 -17.05 -0.92
N PHE A 138 -7.96 -17.65 -1.02
CA PHE A 138 -8.14 -19.08 -0.80
C PHE A 138 -7.33 -19.92 -1.78
N LYS A 139 -7.28 -19.53 -3.05
CA LYS A 139 -6.46 -20.22 -4.06
C LYS A 139 -4.98 -20.22 -3.69
N LEU A 140 -4.44 -19.07 -3.25
CA LEU A 140 -3.05 -19.00 -2.75
C LEU A 140 -2.83 -19.98 -1.59
N LYS A 141 -3.76 -20.02 -0.64
CA LYS A 141 -3.69 -20.92 0.50
C LYS A 141 -3.76 -22.40 0.09
N MET A 142 -4.65 -22.76 -0.84
CA MET A 142 -4.80 -24.13 -1.33
C MET A 142 -3.54 -24.67 -2.00
N ILE A 143 -2.77 -23.81 -2.68
CA ILE A 143 -1.50 -24.21 -3.32
C ILE A 143 -0.29 -24.00 -2.40
N ASN A 144 -0.52 -23.69 -1.12
CA ASN A 144 0.52 -23.35 -0.13
C ASN A 144 1.48 -22.26 -0.59
N TYR A 145 1.00 -21.27 -1.36
CA TYR A 145 1.80 -20.15 -1.80
C TYR A 145 1.94 -19.12 -0.66
N PRO A 146 3.18 -18.74 -0.27
CA PRO A 146 3.39 -17.83 0.85
C PRO A 146 2.81 -16.43 0.57
N PHE A 147 1.98 -15.92 1.48
CA PHE A 147 1.50 -14.55 1.43
C PHE A 147 1.27 -13.94 2.81
N VAL A 148 1.32 -12.60 2.87
CA VAL A 148 1.06 -11.78 4.05
C VAL A 148 0.06 -10.69 3.66
N LEU A 149 -0.93 -10.42 4.50
CA LEU A 149 -1.91 -9.36 4.31
C LEU A 149 -1.53 -8.14 5.15
N LEU A 150 -1.76 -6.94 4.62
CA LEU A 150 -1.53 -5.66 5.32
C LEU A 150 -2.76 -5.18 6.08
N GLU A 151 -3.83 -5.93 6.06
CA GLU A 151 -5.04 -5.73 6.86
C GLU A 151 -5.77 -7.06 7.05
N ASP A 152 -6.63 -7.11 8.07
CA ASP A 152 -7.39 -8.32 8.36
C ASP A 152 -8.54 -8.51 7.36
N VAL A 153 -8.64 -9.71 6.81
CA VAL A 153 -9.71 -10.07 5.87
C VAL A 153 -10.61 -11.13 6.51
N LYS A 154 -11.88 -10.80 6.68
CA LYS A 154 -12.86 -11.73 7.25
C LYS A 154 -12.98 -12.98 6.38
N GLY A 155 -13.01 -14.15 7.03
CA GLY A 155 -13.24 -15.43 6.37
C GLY A 155 -11.97 -16.18 5.95
N ILE A 156 -10.79 -15.58 6.02
CA ILE A 156 -9.52 -16.27 5.75
C ILE A 156 -8.55 -16.13 6.92
N GLN A 157 -7.89 -17.23 7.27
CA GLN A 157 -6.77 -17.22 8.19
C GLN A 157 -5.46 -17.10 7.40
N ALA A 158 -4.75 -15.99 7.58
CA ALA A 158 -3.49 -15.66 6.91
C ALA A 158 -2.56 -14.93 7.88
N ASN A 159 -1.28 -14.82 7.51
CA ASN A 159 -0.38 -13.90 8.19
C ASN A 159 -0.84 -12.46 7.93
N VAL A 160 -0.88 -11.66 8.98
CA VAL A 160 -1.36 -10.27 8.93
C VAL A 160 -0.39 -9.36 9.65
N VAL A 161 -0.07 -8.23 9.02
CA VAL A 161 0.58 -7.08 9.68
C VAL A 161 -0.31 -5.87 9.49
N ALA A 162 -0.85 -5.34 10.56
CA ALA A 162 -1.84 -4.26 10.52
C ALA A 162 -1.63 -3.27 11.69
N ILE A 163 -2.47 -2.23 11.74
CA ILE A 163 -2.58 -1.30 12.85
C ILE A 163 -3.98 -1.39 13.48
N ASP A 164 -4.11 -0.98 14.74
CA ASP A 164 -5.42 -0.85 15.39
C ASP A 164 -6.09 0.49 15.03
N ASN A 165 -6.77 0.52 13.86
CA ASN A 165 -7.50 1.69 13.38
C ASN A 165 -8.57 2.17 14.38
N LYS A 166 -9.23 1.25 15.09
CA LYS A 166 -10.27 1.58 16.07
C LYS A 166 -9.69 2.36 17.24
N LYS A 167 -8.59 1.85 17.83
CA LYS A 167 -7.87 2.52 18.93
C LYS A 167 -7.29 3.87 18.49
N ALA A 168 -6.77 3.91 17.25
CA ALA A 168 -6.18 5.10 16.66
C ALA A 168 -7.20 6.26 16.54
N ILE A 169 -8.33 6.02 15.90
CA ILE A 169 -9.40 7.03 15.73
C ILE A 169 -10.03 7.39 17.07
N LYS A 170 -10.27 6.41 17.95
CA LYS A 170 -10.75 6.69 19.30
C LYS A 170 -9.86 7.71 20.04
N ARG A 171 -8.54 7.56 19.94
CA ARG A 171 -7.57 8.51 20.55
C ARG A 171 -7.70 9.91 19.97
N ALA A 172 -7.84 10.03 18.65
CA ALA A 172 -7.98 11.32 17.96
C ALA A 172 -9.28 12.03 18.35
N VAL A 173 -10.39 11.31 18.41
CA VAL A 173 -11.70 11.87 18.82
C VAL A 173 -11.69 12.26 20.29
N LYS A 174 -11.10 11.41 21.15
CA LYS A 174 -10.94 11.73 22.57
C LYS A 174 -10.15 13.03 22.76
N TYR A 175 -9.05 13.22 22.03
CA TYR A 175 -8.28 14.46 22.06
C TYR A 175 -9.15 15.68 21.73
N LEU A 176 -10.03 15.59 20.72
CA LEU A 176 -10.94 16.69 20.36
C LEU A 176 -11.96 16.96 21.47
N ILE A 177 -12.55 15.92 22.05
CA ILE A 177 -13.52 16.06 23.16
C ILE A 177 -12.84 16.69 24.38
N ASP A 178 -11.67 16.21 24.77
CA ASP A 178 -10.87 16.75 25.88
C ASP A 178 -10.42 18.21 25.60
N SER A 179 -10.31 18.59 24.31
CA SER A 179 -10.02 19.95 23.84
C SER A 179 -11.28 20.85 23.77
N GLY A 180 -12.44 20.41 24.24
CA GLY A 180 -13.68 21.19 24.31
C GLY A 180 -14.55 21.15 23.06
N HIS A 181 -14.21 20.35 22.05
CA HIS A 181 -15.06 20.19 20.86
C HIS A 181 -16.29 19.34 21.16
N THR A 182 -17.47 19.85 20.81
CA THR A 182 -18.76 19.15 20.97
C THR A 182 -19.43 18.82 19.63
N LYS A 183 -19.10 19.58 18.58
CA LYS A 183 -19.59 19.36 17.21
C LYS A 183 -18.47 18.74 16.36
N ILE A 184 -18.31 17.42 16.46
CA ILE A 184 -17.26 16.67 15.78
C ILE A 184 -17.90 15.80 14.69
N VAL A 185 -17.34 15.79 13.49
CA VAL A 185 -17.76 14.88 12.42
C VAL A 185 -16.59 14.03 11.94
N HIS A 186 -16.90 12.84 11.45
CA HIS A 186 -15.95 11.98 10.74
C HIS A 186 -16.27 11.97 9.25
N PHE A 187 -15.33 12.46 8.45
CA PHE A 187 -15.39 12.28 7.00
C PHE A 187 -14.84 10.91 6.66
N ALA A 188 -15.77 9.98 6.44
CA ALA A 188 -15.45 8.58 6.21
C ALA A 188 -14.89 8.32 4.81
N GLY A 189 -14.10 7.27 4.68
CA GLY A 189 -13.60 6.77 3.41
C GLY A 189 -14.60 5.91 2.64
N PRO A 190 -14.15 5.14 1.64
CA PRO A 190 -14.99 4.24 0.87
C PRO A 190 -15.73 3.25 1.79
N PRO A 191 -17.06 3.11 1.66
CA PRO A 191 -17.85 2.33 2.61
C PRO A 191 -17.51 0.83 2.62
N GLN A 192 -16.94 0.30 1.55
CA GLN A 192 -16.54 -1.11 1.42
C GLN A 192 -15.23 -1.43 2.13
N SER A 193 -14.39 -0.42 2.37
CA SER A 193 -13.08 -0.60 3.00
C SER A 193 -13.21 -1.06 4.46
N SER A 194 -12.48 -2.11 4.84
CA SER A 194 -12.35 -2.57 6.23
C SER A 194 -11.83 -1.46 7.14
N HIS A 195 -10.85 -0.68 6.68
CA HIS A 195 -10.31 0.46 7.39
C HIS A 195 -11.38 1.51 7.68
N THR A 196 -12.31 1.77 6.73
CA THR A 196 -13.42 2.69 6.94
C THR A 196 -14.32 2.19 8.07
N GLN A 197 -14.67 0.91 8.06
CA GLN A 197 -15.53 0.33 9.10
C GLN A 197 -14.87 0.39 10.48
N GLU A 198 -13.59 0.04 10.58
CA GLU A 198 -12.85 0.11 11.84
C GLU A 198 -12.72 1.54 12.35
N ARG A 199 -12.44 2.52 11.48
CA ARG A 199 -12.35 3.95 11.83
C ARG A 199 -13.69 4.50 12.27
N MET A 200 -14.78 4.14 11.60
CA MET A 200 -16.14 4.49 12.03
C MET A 200 -16.51 3.88 13.40
N GLU A 201 -16.11 2.63 13.66
CA GLU A 201 -16.29 2.01 14.96
C GLU A 201 -15.49 2.73 16.05
N GLY A 202 -14.23 3.09 15.79
CA GLY A 202 -13.39 3.86 16.70
C GLY A 202 -13.99 5.23 17.02
N PHE A 203 -14.57 5.90 16.00
CA PHE A 203 -15.27 7.16 16.17
C PHE A 203 -16.49 7.00 17.11
N ARG A 204 -17.38 6.04 16.84
CA ARG A 204 -18.54 5.76 17.71
C ARG A 204 -18.12 5.40 19.14
N TYR A 205 -17.06 4.61 19.26
CA TYR A 205 -16.58 4.15 20.57
C TYR A 205 -16.06 5.30 21.44
N ALA A 206 -15.42 6.31 20.85
CA ALA A 206 -14.98 7.49 21.59
C ALA A 206 -16.15 8.26 22.22
N PHE A 207 -17.27 8.37 21.50
CA PHE A 207 -18.49 9.00 22.05
C PHE A 207 -19.11 8.18 23.19
N SER A 208 -19.10 6.84 23.09
CA SER A 208 -19.65 5.98 24.15
C SER A 208 -18.93 6.08 25.50
N GLU A 209 -17.67 6.56 25.48
CA GLU A 209 -16.88 6.82 26.68
C GLU A 209 -16.86 8.30 27.08
N SER A 210 -17.71 9.13 26.49
CA SER A 210 -17.82 10.56 26.77
C SER A 210 -19.21 10.94 27.21
N THR A 211 -19.40 12.20 27.63
CA THR A 211 -20.72 12.77 27.94
C THR A 211 -21.48 13.22 26.69
N LEU A 212 -20.85 13.19 25.50
CA LEU A 212 -21.48 13.61 24.27
C LEU A 212 -22.29 12.48 23.63
N VAL A 213 -23.43 12.86 23.03
CA VAL A 213 -24.29 11.89 22.34
C VAL A 213 -23.83 11.73 20.89
N PHE A 214 -23.63 10.47 20.47
CA PHE A 214 -23.37 10.15 19.07
C PHE A 214 -24.66 10.18 18.24
N HIS A 215 -24.58 10.79 17.05
CA HIS A 215 -25.63 10.76 16.03
C HIS A 215 -25.06 10.26 14.71
N ASN A 216 -25.87 9.52 13.93
CA ASN A 216 -25.40 8.91 12.68
C ASN A 216 -24.98 9.94 11.59
N ASP A 217 -25.53 11.15 11.62
CA ASP A 217 -25.17 12.25 10.73
C ASP A 217 -23.81 12.88 11.01
N MET A 218 -23.17 12.49 12.13
CA MET A 218 -21.78 12.82 12.42
C MET A 218 -20.78 12.02 11.56
N ILE A 219 -21.22 10.97 10.87
CA ILE A 219 -20.40 10.22 9.91
C ILE A 219 -20.88 10.57 8.51
N VAL A 220 -20.00 11.18 7.72
CA VAL A 220 -20.30 11.73 6.40
C VAL A 220 -19.43 11.08 5.36
N SER A 221 -20.05 10.47 4.33
CA SER A 221 -19.33 9.95 3.17
C SER A 221 -19.00 11.09 2.21
N VAL A 222 -17.73 11.31 1.95
CA VAL A 222 -17.25 12.38 1.04
C VAL A 222 -16.49 11.82 -0.17
N GLY A 223 -16.71 10.54 -0.49
CA GLY A 223 -16.15 9.91 -1.68
C GLY A 223 -14.93 9.04 -1.40
N SER A 224 -14.16 8.74 -2.46
CA SER A 224 -13.06 7.78 -2.43
C SER A 224 -11.72 8.32 -2.95
N HIS A 225 -11.70 9.45 -3.64
CA HIS A 225 -10.49 10.05 -4.21
C HIS A 225 -10.47 11.58 -4.05
N PHE A 226 -9.31 12.19 -4.27
CA PHE A 226 -9.03 13.59 -3.95
C PHE A 226 -10.05 14.59 -4.51
N GLY A 227 -10.44 14.46 -5.78
CA GLY A 227 -11.43 15.36 -6.40
C GLY A 227 -12.80 15.28 -5.73
N GLU A 228 -13.26 14.06 -5.44
CA GLU A 228 -14.54 13.87 -4.72
C GLU A 228 -14.46 14.43 -3.29
N TYR A 229 -13.35 14.24 -2.57
CA TYR A 229 -13.18 14.80 -1.24
C TYR A 229 -13.33 16.32 -1.23
N PHE A 230 -12.74 16.97 -2.21
CA PHE A 230 -12.83 18.43 -2.37
C PHE A 230 -14.25 18.88 -2.69
N ASP A 231 -14.87 18.34 -3.75
CA ASP A 231 -16.18 18.75 -4.23
C ASP A 231 -17.28 18.48 -3.20
N LYS A 232 -17.30 17.30 -2.60
CA LYS A 232 -18.29 16.93 -1.57
C LYS A 232 -18.09 17.70 -0.26
N THR A 233 -16.88 18.11 0.05
CA THR A 233 -16.64 19.03 1.17
C THR A 233 -17.26 20.39 0.88
N LEU A 234 -17.06 20.95 -0.31
CA LEU A 234 -17.73 22.20 -0.71
C LEU A 234 -19.25 22.07 -0.62
N GLU A 235 -19.81 20.99 -1.13
CA GLU A 235 -21.26 20.73 -1.08
C GLU A 235 -21.75 20.60 0.38
N TYR A 236 -21.02 19.88 1.23
CA TYR A 236 -21.36 19.71 2.63
C TYR A 236 -21.53 21.04 3.37
N PHE A 237 -20.65 22.02 3.12
CA PHE A 237 -20.69 23.31 3.77
C PHE A 237 -21.66 24.29 3.10
N LYS A 238 -21.77 24.31 1.77
CA LYS A 238 -22.70 25.17 1.02
C LYS A 238 -24.16 24.89 1.39
N ASN A 239 -24.49 23.64 1.69
CA ASN A 239 -25.84 23.20 2.04
C ASN A 239 -26.19 23.33 3.53
N ARG A 240 -25.35 24.00 4.33
CA ARG A 240 -25.56 24.18 5.79
C ARG A 240 -25.41 25.62 6.23
N ASN A 241 -26.14 26.00 7.25
CA ASN A 241 -25.94 27.26 7.93
C ASN A 241 -24.68 27.19 8.80
N ARG A 242 -23.99 28.31 9.00
CA ARG A 242 -22.76 28.38 9.79
C ARG A 242 -22.89 27.93 11.24
N ASP A 243 -24.04 28.15 11.85
CA ASP A 243 -24.36 27.68 13.23
C ASP A 243 -24.37 26.17 13.38
N LYS A 244 -24.58 25.45 12.24
CA LYS A 244 -24.57 23.98 12.16
C LYS A 244 -23.23 23.38 11.71
N TYR A 245 -22.22 24.21 11.52
CA TYR A 245 -20.89 23.71 11.14
C TYR A 245 -20.28 22.92 12.28
N PRO A 246 -19.55 21.84 11.98
CA PRO A 246 -18.71 21.18 12.96
C PRO A 246 -17.60 22.12 13.41
N THR A 247 -17.12 21.95 14.64
CA THR A 247 -15.91 22.63 15.14
C THR A 247 -14.65 21.80 14.89
N ALA A 248 -14.81 20.50 14.59
CA ALA A 248 -13.72 19.62 14.23
C ALA A 248 -14.15 18.54 13.23
N ILE A 249 -13.23 18.18 12.33
CA ILE A 249 -13.38 17.10 11.37
C ILE A 249 -12.23 16.10 11.55
N VAL A 250 -12.59 14.82 11.74
CA VAL A 250 -11.64 13.71 11.67
C VAL A 250 -11.75 13.10 10.29
N CYS A 251 -10.71 13.23 9.51
CA CYS A 251 -10.64 12.73 8.13
C CYS A 251 -10.26 11.25 8.08
N PHE A 252 -10.70 10.57 7.03
CA PHE A 252 -10.32 9.18 6.77
C PHE A 252 -8.80 9.02 6.65
N ASN A 253 -8.15 9.91 5.88
CA ASN A 253 -6.70 9.90 5.73
C ASN A 253 -6.15 11.32 5.50
N ASP A 254 -4.84 11.46 5.41
CA ASP A 254 -4.18 12.77 5.23
C ASP A 254 -4.46 13.39 3.86
N GLN A 255 -4.65 12.58 2.81
CA GLN A 255 -5.01 13.09 1.48
C GLN A 255 -6.41 13.72 1.49
N GLN A 256 -7.35 13.09 2.18
CA GLN A 256 -8.68 13.66 2.41
C GLN A 256 -8.59 14.94 3.24
N ALA A 257 -7.77 14.95 4.28
CA ALA A 257 -7.57 16.14 5.13
C ALA A 257 -7.05 17.32 4.30
N LEU A 258 -6.11 17.10 3.37
CA LEU A 258 -5.63 18.14 2.46
C LEU A 258 -6.75 18.68 1.58
N ALA A 259 -7.54 17.80 0.96
CA ALA A 259 -8.68 18.20 0.12
C ALA A 259 -9.71 19.02 0.91
N VAL A 260 -10.02 18.58 2.15
CA VAL A 260 -10.89 19.32 3.09
C VAL A 260 -10.33 20.71 3.39
N MET A 261 -9.06 20.81 3.73
CA MET A 261 -8.41 22.11 4.04
C MET A 261 -8.47 23.06 2.83
N LEU A 262 -8.28 22.57 1.61
CA LEU A 262 -8.36 23.36 0.39
C LEU A 262 -9.81 23.82 0.14
N ALA A 263 -10.81 22.97 0.32
CA ALA A 263 -12.21 23.33 0.19
C ALA A 263 -12.66 24.35 1.23
N LEU A 264 -12.21 24.21 2.49
CA LEU A 264 -12.48 25.19 3.55
C LEU A 264 -11.85 26.55 3.25
N LYS A 265 -10.62 26.57 2.70
CA LYS A 265 -9.96 27.80 2.26
C LYS A 265 -10.77 28.51 1.18
N GLU A 266 -11.33 27.80 0.20
CA GLU A 266 -12.18 28.39 -0.84
C GLU A 266 -13.45 29.03 -0.23
N LEU A 267 -13.99 28.42 0.82
CA LEU A 267 -15.16 28.93 1.56
C LEU A 267 -14.83 30.03 2.57
N ASN A 268 -13.59 30.48 2.67
CA ASN A 268 -13.10 31.39 3.70
C ASN A 268 -13.39 30.93 5.14
N ILE A 269 -13.26 29.61 5.37
CA ILE A 269 -13.33 28.97 6.69
C ILE A 269 -11.89 28.66 7.14
N ARG A 270 -11.51 29.17 8.29
CA ARG A 270 -10.12 29.10 8.78
C ARG A 270 -9.85 27.80 9.53
N VAL A 271 -8.74 27.18 9.24
CA VAL A 271 -8.18 26.04 9.98
C VAL A 271 -6.96 26.56 10.76
N PRO A 272 -6.85 26.31 12.08
CA PRO A 272 -7.82 25.65 12.98
C PRO A 272 -8.87 26.58 13.61
N ASP A 273 -8.87 27.92 13.30
CA ASP A 273 -9.62 28.92 14.03
C ASP A 273 -11.13 28.69 14.03
N ASP A 274 -11.69 28.30 12.90
CA ASP A 274 -13.12 28.00 12.76
C ASP A 274 -13.37 26.51 12.86
N ILE A 275 -12.49 25.67 12.27
CA ILE A 275 -12.63 24.20 12.27
C ILE A 275 -11.25 23.55 12.44
N SER A 276 -11.13 22.68 13.44
CA SER A 276 -9.98 21.80 13.64
C SER A 276 -10.03 20.61 12.66
N ILE A 277 -8.88 20.25 12.07
CA ILE A 277 -8.77 19.10 11.16
C ILE A 277 -7.77 18.09 11.72
N ILE A 278 -8.17 16.82 11.76
CA ILE A 278 -7.29 15.70 12.08
C ILE A 278 -7.26 14.75 10.91
N GLY A 279 -6.04 14.39 10.47
CA GLY A 279 -5.78 13.38 9.46
C GLY A 279 -5.53 11.99 10.04
N ASN A 280 -5.12 11.08 9.17
CA ASN A 280 -4.66 9.75 9.53
C ASN A 280 -3.64 9.29 8.50
N ASP A 281 -2.57 8.66 8.94
CA ASP A 281 -1.44 8.00 8.31
C ASP A 281 -0.10 8.70 8.57
N ASP A 282 -0.05 10.03 8.77
CA ASP A 282 1.15 10.87 8.86
C ASP A 282 2.07 10.70 7.64
N ILE A 283 1.48 10.84 6.44
CA ILE A 283 2.27 10.78 5.21
C ILE A 283 3.34 11.87 5.19
N TYR A 284 4.43 11.64 4.45
CA TYR A 284 5.60 12.53 4.42
C TYR A 284 5.25 14.02 4.22
N TYR A 285 4.23 14.32 3.43
CA TYR A 285 3.81 15.69 3.14
C TYR A 285 2.92 16.33 4.22
N ALA A 286 2.35 15.58 5.15
CA ALA A 286 1.40 16.11 6.15
C ALA A 286 1.98 17.25 6.99
N LYS A 287 3.30 17.20 7.28
CA LYS A 287 4.02 18.29 7.98
C LYS A 287 4.34 19.50 7.10
N MET A 288 4.20 19.36 5.77
CA MET A 288 4.51 20.39 4.77
C MET A 288 3.26 21.07 4.20
N TYR A 289 2.06 20.66 4.63
CA TYR A 289 0.81 21.30 4.24
C TYR A 289 0.85 22.77 4.66
N PRO A 290 0.12 23.68 3.97
CA PRO A 290 0.05 25.09 4.33
C PRO A 290 -0.23 25.33 5.81
N ILE A 291 -0.96 24.41 6.44
CA ILE A 291 -1.15 24.30 7.87
C ILE A 291 -0.72 22.88 8.25
N PRO A 292 0.41 22.69 8.96
CA PRO A 292 0.89 21.38 9.36
C PRO A 292 -0.18 20.52 10.05
N LEU A 293 -0.42 19.34 9.51
CA LEU A 293 -1.57 18.51 9.84
C LEU A 293 -1.37 17.74 11.16
N THR A 294 -2.27 17.93 12.10
CA THR A 294 -2.48 17.01 13.24
C THR A 294 -3.01 15.70 12.69
N THR A 295 -2.36 14.57 13.02
CA THR A 295 -2.69 13.30 12.39
C THR A 295 -2.32 12.10 13.26
N ILE A 296 -2.77 10.94 12.88
CA ILE A 296 -2.35 9.66 13.45
C ILE A 296 -1.21 9.13 12.60
N ARG A 297 -0.05 8.87 13.21
CA ARG A 297 1.09 8.25 12.54
C ARG A 297 0.94 6.74 12.59
N ALA A 298 0.82 6.13 11.42
CA ALA A 298 1.03 4.71 11.24
C ALA A 298 2.54 4.44 10.98
N PRO A 299 3.12 3.38 11.53
CA PRO A 299 4.54 3.04 11.33
C PRO A 299 4.73 2.33 9.97
N GLN A 300 4.59 3.06 8.86
CA GLN A 300 4.50 2.50 7.51
C GLN A 300 5.70 1.64 7.12
N GLN A 301 6.92 2.14 7.35
CA GLN A 301 8.13 1.37 7.05
C GLN A 301 8.23 0.10 7.90
N GLU A 302 7.88 0.18 9.20
CA GLU A 302 7.89 -0.97 10.10
C GLU A 302 6.86 -2.02 9.68
N ILE A 303 5.66 -1.60 9.20
CA ILE A 303 4.67 -2.50 8.59
C ILE A 303 5.32 -3.27 7.43
N GLY A 304 6.02 -2.57 6.54
CA GLY A 304 6.70 -3.17 5.39
C GLY A 304 7.81 -4.15 5.79
N ILE A 305 8.67 -3.76 6.72
CA ILE A 305 9.76 -4.58 7.25
C ILE A 305 9.19 -5.87 7.87
N MET A 306 8.21 -5.74 8.74
CA MET A 306 7.59 -6.87 9.44
C MET A 306 6.88 -7.83 8.47
N ALA A 307 6.16 -7.29 7.48
CA ALA A 307 5.50 -8.10 6.48
C ALA A 307 6.51 -8.88 5.61
N ALA A 308 7.62 -8.26 5.23
CA ALA A 308 8.69 -8.91 4.49
C ALA A 308 9.41 -9.97 5.34
N GLU A 309 9.63 -9.70 6.61
CA GLU A 309 10.22 -10.67 7.54
C GLU A 309 9.38 -11.92 7.67
N ILE A 310 8.09 -11.77 7.94
CA ILE A 310 7.15 -12.90 8.05
C ILE A 310 7.11 -13.65 6.72
N LEU A 311 7.00 -12.96 5.59
CA LEU A 311 6.93 -13.59 4.28
C LEU A 311 8.19 -14.41 3.97
N ILE A 312 9.37 -13.82 4.12
CA ILE A 312 10.64 -14.47 3.79
C ILE A 312 10.89 -15.65 4.72
N ARG A 313 10.59 -15.53 6.01
CA ARG A 313 10.67 -16.65 6.96
C ARG A 313 9.76 -17.81 6.53
N ASN A 314 8.56 -17.52 6.03
CA ASN A 314 7.65 -18.56 5.51
C ASN A 314 8.17 -19.19 4.22
N ILE A 315 8.82 -18.41 3.34
CA ILE A 315 9.43 -18.93 2.09
C ILE A 315 10.62 -19.86 2.39
N GLU A 316 11.44 -19.51 3.36
CA GLU A 316 12.70 -20.21 3.67
C GLU A 316 12.50 -21.41 4.61
N SER A 317 11.35 -21.51 5.26
CA SER A 317 11.05 -22.60 6.16
C SER A 317 10.76 -23.90 5.40
N SER A 318 11.35 -24.99 5.89
CA SER A 318 11.01 -26.35 5.45
C SER A 318 9.84 -26.96 6.23
N THR A 319 9.32 -26.26 7.24
CA THR A 319 8.21 -26.72 8.10
C THR A 319 7.07 -25.70 8.06
N ILE A 320 5.86 -26.16 8.42
CA ILE A 320 4.70 -25.26 8.54
C ILE A 320 4.95 -24.34 9.73
N ILE A 321 4.95 -23.04 9.48
CA ILE A 321 5.04 -22.01 10.51
C ILE A 321 3.60 -21.63 10.92
N PRO A 322 3.32 -21.46 12.22
CA PRO A 322 2.05 -20.92 12.68
C PRO A 322 1.74 -19.57 12.05
N ILE A 323 0.46 -19.33 11.78
CA ILE A 323 -0.02 -18.03 11.29
C ILE A 323 0.22 -16.97 12.36
N GLU A 324 0.79 -15.84 11.94
CA GLU A 324 1.08 -14.71 12.79
C GLU A 324 0.18 -13.54 12.48
N ARG A 325 -0.25 -12.86 13.53
CA ARG A 325 -1.00 -11.61 13.45
C ARG A 325 -0.28 -10.56 14.28
N VAL A 326 0.33 -9.61 13.61
CA VAL A 326 1.07 -8.50 14.21
C VAL A 326 0.25 -7.23 14.08
N ILE A 327 -0.05 -6.60 15.21
CA ILE A 327 -0.75 -5.30 15.27
C ILE A 327 0.23 -4.28 15.81
N LEU A 328 0.64 -3.36 14.97
CA LEU A 328 1.58 -2.30 15.32
C LEU A 328 0.86 -1.10 15.95
N GLU A 329 1.52 -0.47 16.90
CA GLU A 329 0.99 0.71 17.58
C GLU A 329 1.10 1.95 16.69
N THR A 330 0.13 2.85 16.85
CA THR A 330 0.10 4.15 16.18
C THR A 330 0.44 5.26 17.17
N GLU A 331 0.95 6.39 16.68
CA GLU A 331 1.17 7.60 17.46
C GLU A 331 0.16 8.69 17.08
N PHE A 332 -0.22 9.52 18.04
CA PHE A 332 -1.03 10.72 17.74
C PHE A 332 -0.13 11.95 17.74
N ILE A 333 -0.04 12.62 16.62
CA ILE A 333 0.87 13.74 16.36
C ILE A 333 0.08 15.03 16.28
N VAL A 334 0.20 15.89 17.31
CA VAL A 334 -0.43 17.20 17.32
C VAL A 334 0.42 18.20 16.58
N ARG A 335 -0.20 18.93 15.65
CA ARG A 335 0.41 20.02 14.87
C ARG A 335 -0.54 21.24 14.86
N GLN A 336 -0.52 22.03 13.78
CA GLN A 336 -1.20 23.33 13.72
C GLN A 336 -2.65 23.27 13.22
N SER A 337 -3.10 22.13 12.67
CA SER A 337 -4.44 22.00 12.09
C SER A 337 -5.56 21.74 13.12
N SER A 338 -5.21 21.59 14.39
CA SER A 338 -6.16 21.45 15.48
C SER A 338 -5.83 22.37 16.64
N ARG A 339 -6.83 22.80 17.39
CA ARG A 339 -6.66 23.66 18.57
C ARG A 339 -7.53 23.21 19.73
N VAL A 340 -7.17 23.68 20.94
CA VAL A 340 -8.03 23.61 22.11
C VAL A 340 -9.04 24.76 22.03
N LEU A 341 -10.31 24.49 22.23
CA LEU A 341 -11.34 25.51 22.39
C LEU A 341 -11.24 26.06 23.82
N ASN A 342 -11.05 27.36 23.98
CA ASN A 342 -11.18 28.00 25.28
C ASN A 342 -12.66 27.85 25.73
N THR A 343 -12.88 27.18 26.81
CA THR A 343 -14.19 27.12 27.52
C THR A 343 -14.54 28.45 28.15
#